data_1482c9b20b482277c9c86c6662d92a39
#
_entry.id   1482c9b20b482277c9c86c6662d92a39
#
_cell.length_a   1.000
_cell.length_b   1.000
_cell.length_c   1.000
_cell.angle_alpha   90.00
_cell.angle_beta   90.00
_cell.angle_gamma   90.00
#
_symmetry.space_group_name_H-M   'P 1'
#
loop_
_entity.id
_entity.type
_entity.pdbx_description
1 polymer ?
#
loop_
_entity_poly.entity_id
_entity_poly.type
_entity_poly.pdbx_seq_one_letter_code
_entity_poly.pdbx_strand_id
1 'polypeptide(L)'
;MSPIIHEAPEPPRLGTHNGLSYALFTPGENPKAGVVIVHGAGSAKENHFDYGRAARDHGFAALAFDQRGHGRSEGKFGPSAIEDAVSMCELLAEEAPTVALRGSSMGGLIAIHAGAGWGEAAAVVAICPAPEDLVLRGLRSGRLVEFDVDREAIEPWLEALDLYEAIGRLGPRTALLLMHAEGDEQIPYTVSQELHKAAHEPKRLLVLPGGHHRSLQHDGEMQGESLRFIARAASSRS
;
A
#
# COMPACT_ATOMS: atom_id res chain seq x y z
N MET A 1 -15.29 17.01 37.66
CA MET A 1 -14.31 16.58 36.63
C MET A 1 -14.62 17.43 35.39
N SER A 2 -13.69 18.26 34.92
CA SER A 2 -13.85 18.99 33.67
C SER A 2 -13.85 17.99 32.51
N PRO A 3 -14.70 18.17 31.49
CA PRO A 3 -14.69 17.29 30.32
C PRO A 3 -13.32 17.41 29.62
N ILE A 4 -12.72 16.25 29.31
CA ILE A 4 -11.53 16.21 28.44
C ILE A 4 -12.04 16.54 27.03
N ILE A 5 -11.75 17.76 26.58
CA ILE A 5 -12.03 18.15 25.20
C ILE A 5 -10.91 17.56 24.35
N HIS A 6 -11.20 16.51 23.60
CA HIS A 6 -10.29 16.04 22.55
C HIS A 6 -10.40 17.00 21.38
N GLU A 7 -9.33 17.71 21.06
CA GLU A 7 -9.24 18.44 19.80
C GLU A 7 -9.40 17.44 18.65
N ALA A 8 -10.18 17.85 17.64
CA ALA A 8 -10.28 17.05 16.41
C ALA A 8 -8.89 16.92 15.78
N PRO A 9 -8.49 15.72 15.31
CA PRO A 9 -7.19 15.57 14.68
C PRO A 9 -7.09 16.47 13.46
N GLU A 10 -5.93 17.08 13.27
CA GLU A 10 -5.65 17.93 12.11
C GLU A 10 -5.99 17.19 10.80
N PRO A 11 -6.78 17.82 9.89
CA PRO A 11 -7.15 17.21 8.63
C PRO A 11 -5.92 17.08 7.70
N PRO A 12 -5.91 16.10 6.79
CA PRO A 12 -4.86 15.99 5.78
C PRO A 12 -4.95 17.14 4.76
N ARG A 13 -3.83 17.48 4.14
CA ARG A 13 -3.79 18.33 2.95
C ARG A 13 -4.32 17.54 1.77
N LEU A 14 -5.43 17.97 1.16
CA LEU A 14 -6.01 17.34 -0.02
C LEU A 14 -5.42 17.95 -1.29
N GLY A 15 -5.20 17.14 -2.32
CA GLY A 15 -4.71 17.59 -3.61
C GLY A 15 -5.04 16.63 -4.74
N THR A 16 -4.62 17.03 -5.93
CA THR A 16 -4.70 16.20 -7.15
C THR A 16 -3.35 16.28 -7.85
N HIS A 17 -2.84 15.14 -8.32
CA HIS A 17 -1.61 15.04 -9.10
C HIS A 17 -1.82 14.02 -10.23
N ASN A 18 -1.58 14.41 -11.47
CA ASN A 18 -1.81 13.58 -12.67
C ASN A 18 -3.22 12.96 -12.74
N GLY A 19 -4.25 13.72 -12.29
CA GLY A 19 -5.64 13.24 -12.22
C GLY A 19 -5.93 12.32 -11.02
N LEU A 20 -4.96 12.05 -10.15
CA LEU A 20 -5.12 11.23 -8.95
C LEU A 20 -5.39 12.11 -7.73
N SER A 21 -6.51 11.85 -7.07
CA SER A 21 -6.89 12.54 -5.83
C SER A 21 -6.16 11.95 -4.63
N TYR A 22 -5.48 12.79 -3.85
CA TYR A 22 -4.72 12.33 -2.69
C TYR A 22 -5.03 13.12 -1.41
N ALA A 23 -4.64 12.54 -0.30
CA ALA A 23 -4.63 13.13 1.03
C ALA A 23 -3.23 12.94 1.63
N LEU A 24 -2.58 14.05 2.01
CA LEU A 24 -1.24 14.06 2.57
C LEU A 24 -1.29 14.45 4.05
N PHE A 25 -0.74 13.59 4.87
CA PHE A 25 -0.53 13.78 6.31
C PHE A 25 0.94 14.08 6.54
N THR A 26 1.27 15.21 7.14
CA THR A 26 2.65 15.61 7.43
C THR A 26 2.84 15.84 8.94
N PRO A 27 3.96 15.41 9.53
CA PRO A 27 4.24 15.60 10.95
C PRO A 27 4.76 17.02 11.27
N GLY A 28 4.65 17.96 10.32
CA GLY A 28 5.32 19.25 10.35
C GLY A 28 6.59 19.23 9.50
N GLU A 29 7.66 19.88 9.96
CA GLU A 29 8.94 19.91 9.24
C GLU A 29 9.76 18.64 9.46
N ASN A 30 10.54 18.26 8.44
CA ASN A 30 11.51 17.16 8.48
C ASN A 30 10.93 15.78 8.86
N PRO A 31 10.04 15.18 8.05
CA PRO A 31 9.58 13.82 8.27
C PRO A 31 10.73 12.80 8.23
N LYS A 32 10.65 11.77 9.07
CA LYS A 32 11.65 10.68 9.12
C LYS A 32 11.74 9.91 7.80
N ALA A 33 10.60 9.70 7.17
CA ALA A 33 10.41 9.08 5.86
C ALA A 33 8.99 9.36 5.36
N GLY A 34 8.72 9.04 4.10
CA GLY A 34 7.40 9.03 3.50
C GLY A 34 6.82 7.63 3.36
N VAL A 35 5.50 7.50 3.37
CA VAL A 35 4.81 6.26 3.01
C VAL A 35 3.63 6.53 2.09
N VAL A 36 3.65 5.94 0.89
CA VAL A 36 2.51 5.94 -0.03
C VAL A 36 1.61 4.78 0.30
N ILE A 37 0.31 5.04 0.44
CA ILE A 37 -0.71 4.06 0.81
C ILE A 37 -1.53 3.73 -0.43
N VAL A 38 -1.47 2.47 -0.85
CA VAL A 38 -2.17 1.91 -2.01
C VAL A 38 -3.32 1.03 -1.50
N HIS A 39 -4.54 1.48 -1.67
CA HIS A 39 -5.72 0.77 -1.17
C HIS A 39 -6.07 -0.47 -2.01
N GLY A 40 -6.88 -1.38 -1.48
CA GLY A 40 -7.42 -2.54 -2.20
C GLY A 40 -8.59 -2.19 -3.11
N ALA A 41 -9.08 -3.19 -3.87
CA ALA A 41 -10.23 -3.06 -4.75
C ALA A 41 -11.48 -2.57 -3.99
N GLY A 42 -12.26 -1.67 -4.62
CA GLY A 42 -13.50 -1.12 -4.05
C GLY A 42 -13.30 -0.26 -2.80
N SER A 43 -12.06 0.19 -2.50
CA SER A 43 -11.74 1.06 -1.37
C SER A 43 -11.49 2.50 -1.85
N ALA A 44 -11.13 3.39 -0.94
CA ALA A 44 -10.77 4.78 -1.22
C ALA A 44 -9.73 5.26 -0.20
N LYS A 45 -9.05 6.36 -0.50
CA LYS A 45 -8.04 6.95 0.38
C LYS A 45 -8.55 7.25 1.79
N GLU A 46 -9.82 7.64 1.90
CA GLU A 46 -10.45 7.95 3.19
C GLU A 46 -10.46 6.77 4.16
N ASN A 47 -10.55 5.53 3.64
CA ASN A 47 -10.54 4.31 4.45
C ASN A 47 -9.17 4.03 5.11
N HIS A 48 -8.14 4.79 4.74
CA HIS A 48 -6.78 4.65 5.26
C HIS A 48 -6.29 5.89 6.03
N PHE A 49 -7.20 6.79 6.38
CA PHE A 49 -6.88 7.98 7.16
C PHE A 49 -6.45 7.67 8.60
N ASP A 50 -6.87 6.53 9.14
CA ASP A 50 -6.37 6.00 10.41
C ASP A 50 -4.86 5.76 10.35
N TYR A 51 -4.40 5.06 9.33
CA TYR A 51 -2.98 4.83 9.12
C TYR A 51 -2.22 6.14 8.79
N GLY A 52 -2.81 7.03 7.98
CA GLY A 52 -2.21 8.32 7.67
C GLY A 52 -1.96 9.16 8.94
N ARG A 53 -2.92 9.19 9.87
CA ARG A 53 -2.76 9.83 11.19
C ARG A 53 -1.71 9.14 12.04
N ALA A 54 -1.76 7.81 12.13
CA ALA A 54 -0.77 7.04 12.88
C ALA A 54 0.66 7.28 12.35
N ALA A 55 0.84 7.33 11.04
CA ALA A 55 2.13 7.64 10.41
C ALA A 55 2.60 9.03 10.80
N ARG A 56 1.76 10.05 10.68
CA ARG A 56 2.06 11.42 11.10
C ARG A 56 2.47 11.49 12.56
N ASP A 57 1.73 10.84 13.44
CA ASP A 57 1.98 10.84 14.89
C ASP A 57 3.32 10.14 15.23
N HIS A 58 3.79 9.26 14.35
CA HIS A 58 5.11 8.62 14.44
C HIS A 58 6.23 9.41 13.72
N GLY A 59 5.92 10.57 13.16
CA GLY A 59 6.89 11.44 12.49
C GLY A 59 7.14 11.09 11.02
N PHE A 60 6.19 10.45 10.35
CA PHE A 60 6.25 10.16 8.91
C PHE A 60 5.33 11.09 8.12
N ALA A 61 5.73 11.42 6.90
CA ALA A 61 4.78 11.88 5.90
C ALA A 61 4.02 10.69 5.32
N ALA A 62 2.70 10.77 5.17
CA ALA A 62 1.90 9.70 4.58
C ALA A 62 0.98 10.24 3.51
N LEU A 63 0.99 9.63 2.32
CA LEU A 63 0.16 9.99 1.19
C LEU A 63 -0.77 8.83 0.85
N ALA A 64 -2.07 8.98 1.11
CA ALA A 64 -3.11 8.08 0.64
C ALA A 64 -3.74 8.66 -0.62
N PHE A 65 -3.90 7.87 -1.67
CA PHE A 65 -4.53 8.32 -2.91
C PHE A 65 -5.61 7.35 -3.38
N ASP A 66 -6.58 7.86 -4.12
CA ASP A 66 -7.53 7.04 -4.84
C ASP A 66 -6.87 6.52 -6.12
N GLN A 67 -6.83 5.21 -6.31
CA GLN A 67 -6.44 4.64 -7.60
C GLN A 67 -7.46 5.03 -8.69
N ARG A 68 -7.08 5.07 -9.96
CA ARG A 68 -8.04 5.32 -11.04
C ARG A 68 -9.23 4.38 -10.96
N GLY A 69 -10.40 4.87 -11.37
CA GLY A 69 -11.65 4.13 -11.24
C GLY A 69 -12.24 4.10 -9.83
N HIS A 70 -11.55 4.67 -8.82
CA HIS A 70 -11.99 4.73 -7.43
C HIS A 70 -12.09 6.18 -6.94
N GLY A 71 -12.92 6.39 -5.94
CA GLY A 71 -13.02 7.65 -5.21
C GLY A 71 -13.20 8.87 -6.10
N ARG A 72 -12.24 9.80 -6.04
CA ARG A 72 -12.24 11.07 -6.80
C ARG A 72 -11.17 11.15 -7.88
N SER A 73 -10.43 10.08 -8.12
CA SER A 73 -9.43 10.02 -9.19
C SER A 73 -10.09 9.86 -10.56
N GLU A 74 -9.48 10.48 -11.56
CA GLU A 74 -9.93 10.43 -12.94
C GLU A 74 -9.53 9.11 -13.61
N GLY A 75 -10.26 8.74 -14.66
CA GLY A 75 -9.96 7.59 -15.50
C GLY A 75 -10.40 6.26 -14.89
N LYS A 76 -9.99 5.16 -15.53
CA LYS A 76 -10.35 3.80 -15.16
C LYS A 76 -9.15 3.05 -14.62
N PHE A 77 -9.40 2.11 -13.69
CA PHE A 77 -8.38 1.21 -13.21
C PHE A 77 -7.88 0.28 -14.33
N GLY A 78 -6.58 0.16 -14.49
CA GLY A 78 -5.97 -0.62 -15.56
C GLY A 78 -4.44 -0.54 -15.56
N PRO A 79 -3.80 -0.66 -16.74
CA PRO A 79 -2.35 -0.77 -16.89
C PRO A 79 -1.53 0.35 -16.26
N SER A 80 -2.07 1.55 -16.11
CA SER A 80 -1.37 2.68 -15.47
C SER A 80 -1.25 2.58 -13.95
N ALA A 81 -1.88 1.60 -13.30
CA ALA A 81 -1.96 1.56 -11.83
C ALA A 81 -0.59 1.48 -11.14
N ILE A 82 0.38 0.82 -11.77
CA ILE A 82 1.76 0.70 -11.24
C ILE A 82 2.48 2.04 -11.38
N GLU A 83 2.43 2.68 -12.55
CA GLU A 83 3.01 3.99 -12.83
C GLU A 83 2.36 5.09 -11.99
N ASP A 84 1.05 5.00 -11.76
CA ASP A 84 0.32 5.90 -10.87
C ASP A 84 0.87 5.82 -9.42
N ALA A 85 1.12 4.62 -8.91
CA ALA A 85 1.72 4.43 -7.60
C ALA A 85 3.16 4.97 -7.51
N VAL A 86 3.96 4.78 -8.58
CA VAL A 86 5.31 5.36 -8.69
C VAL A 86 5.23 6.89 -8.71
N SER A 87 4.32 7.49 -9.48
CA SER A 87 4.11 8.95 -9.54
C SER A 87 3.75 9.54 -8.16
N MET A 88 2.97 8.80 -7.34
CA MET A 88 2.71 9.20 -5.96
C MET A 88 3.94 9.08 -5.06
N CYS A 89 4.83 8.11 -5.31
CA CYS A 89 6.11 8.02 -4.61
C CYS A 89 7.03 9.20 -4.95
N GLU A 90 7.11 9.57 -6.22
CA GLU A 90 7.89 10.72 -6.68
C GLU A 90 7.37 12.04 -6.08
N LEU A 91 6.05 12.23 -6.06
CA LEU A 91 5.44 13.38 -5.39
C LEU A 91 5.79 13.42 -3.90
N LEU A 92 5.72 12.30 -3.19
CA LEU A 92 6.03 12.25 -1.76
C LEU A 92 7.53 12.41 -1.49
N ALA A 93 8.41 12.07 -2.42
CA ALA A 93 9.85 12.26 -2.32
C ALA A 93 10.26 13.74 -2.29
N GLU A 94 9.39 14.66 -2.72
CA GLU A 94 9.60 16.11 -2.55
C GLU A 94 9.43 16.55 -1.09
N GLU A 95 8.70 15.78 -0.28
CA GLU A 95 8.34 16.09 1.11
C GLU A 95 9.14 15.25 2.14
N ALA A 96 9.75 14.13 1.73
CA ALA A 96 10.41 13.19 2.63
C ALA A 96 11.72 12.64 2.06
N PRO A 97 12.75 12.40 2.90
CA PRO A 97 14.09 12.00 2.43
C PRO A 97 14.14 10.59 1.82
N THR A 98 13.24 9.73 2.20
CA THR A 98 13.06 8.37 1.66
C THR A 98 11.58 8.01 1.64
N VAL A 99 11.16 7.16 0.70
CA VAL A 99 9.76 6.76 0.54
C VAL A 99 9.62 5.25 0.60
N ALA A 100 8.58 4.78 1.26
CA ALA A 100 8.11 3.40 1.29
C ALA A 100 6.71 3.30 0.68
N LEU A 101 6.33 2.10 0.24
CA LEU A 101 4.97 1.78 -0.17
C LEU A 101 4.30 0.88 0.87
N ARG A 102 3.01 1.10 1.09
CA ARG A 102 2.16 0.21 1.88
C ARG A 102 0.89 -0.09 1.09
N GLY A 103 0.66 -1.36 0.76
CA GLY A 103 -0.51 -1.77 0.01
C GLY A 103 -1.25 -2.95 0.66
N SER A 104 -2.57 -3.03 0.45
CA SER A 104 -3.38 -4.16 0.92
C SER A 104 -4.16 -4.80 -0.23
N SER A 105 -4.25 -6.14 -0.24
CA SER A 105 -4.97 -6.89 -1.27
C SER A 105 -4.47 -6.55 -2.68
N MET A 106 -5.32 -6.09 -3.59
CA MET A 106 -4.95 -5.56 -4.91
C MET A 106 -3.91 -4.42 -4.80
N GLY A 107 -4.03 -3.56 -3.79
CA GLY A 107 -3.01 -2.53 -3.52
C GLY A 107 -1.66 -3.11 -3.10
N GLY A 108 -1.63 -4.31 -2.51
CA GLY A 108 -0.40 -5.04 -2.20
C GLY A 108 0.32 -5.53 -3.45
N LEU A 109 -0.43 -6.04 -4.45
CA LEU A 109 0.08 -6.36 -5.78
C LEU A 109 0.72 -5.13 -6.41
N ILE A 110 -0.01 -4.01 -6.48
CA ILE A 110 0.47 -2.76 -7.08
C ILE A 110 1.71 -2.24 -6.34
N ALA A 111 1.72 -2.25 -5.00
CA ALA A 111 2.85 -1.77 -4.20
C ALA A 111 4.14 -2.58 -4.43
N ILE A 112 4.03 -3.91 -4.58
CA ILE A 112 5.17 -4.78 -4.89
C ILE A 112 5.72 -4.47 -6.29
N HIS A 113 4.86 -4.42 -7.31
CA HIS A 113 5.28 -4.09 -8.68
C HIS A 113 5.86 -2.66 -8.78
N ALA A 114 5.23 -1.67 -8.15
CA ALA A 114 5.72 -0.30 -8.12
C ALA A 114 7.08 -0.19 -7.43
N GLY A 115 7.24 -0.84 -6.26
CA GLY A 115 8.51 -0.86 -5.55
C GLY A 115 9.64 -1.52 -6.34
N ALA A 116 9.33 -2.62 -7.05
CA ALA A 116 10.27 -3.33 -7.91
C ALA A 116 10.66 -2.53 -9.17
N GLY A 117 9.69 -1.83 -9.76
CA GLY A 117 9.89 -1.03 -10.98
C GLY A 117 10.60 0.30 -10.71
N TRP A 118 10.23 1.01 -9.65
CA TRP A 118 10.82 2.28 -9.27
C TRP A 118 12.25 2.14 -8.73
N GLY A 119 12.53 1.08 -7.94
CA GLY A 119 13.87 0.77 -7.42
C GLY A 119 14.38 1.70 -6.32
N GLU A 120 13.67 2.79 -6.00
CA GLU A 120 14.04 3.77 -4.98
C GLU A 120 13.25 3.61 -3.66
N ALA A 121 12.31 2.67 -3.61
CA ALA A 121 11.55 2.40 -2.40
C ALA A 121 12.45 1.91 -1.27
N ALA A 122 12.38 2.55 -0.08
CA ALA A 122 13.11 2.09 1.10
C ALA A 122 12.53 0.77 1.63
N ALA A 123 11.20 0.64 1.57
CA ALA A 123 10.50 -0.58 1.94
C ALA A 123 9.20 -0.73 1.15
N VAL A 124 8.75 -1.98 1.04
CA VAL A 124 7.38 -2.34 0.66
C VAL A 124 6.75 -3.11 1.81
N VAL A 125 5.58 -2.65 2.26
CA VAL A 125 4.72 -3.34 3.21
C VAL A 125 3.50 -3.83 2.45
N ALA A 126 3.35 -5.15 2.28
CA ALA A 126 2.22 -5.73 1.58
C ALA A 126 1.36 -6.57 2.55
N ILE A 127 0.09 -6.20 2.67
CA ILE A 127 -0.88 -6.81 3.56
C ILE A 127 -1.82 -7.66 2.73
N CYS A 128 -1.84 -8.97 2.98
CA CYS A 128 -2.67 -9.92 2.24
C CYS A 128 -2.61 -9.67 0.71
N PRO A 129 -1.40 -9.57 0.08
CA PRO A 129 -1.29 -9.19 -1.33
C PRO A 129 -2.02 -10.20 -2.21
N ALA A 130 -2.82 -9.68 -3.16
CA ALA A 130 -3.60 -10.50 -4.09
C ALA A 130 -2.77 -10.78 -5.35
N PRO A 131 -2.43 -12.05 -5.65
CA PRO A 131 -1.83 -12.38 -6.95
C PRO A 131 -2.75 -12.04 -8.12
N GLU A 132 -2.18 -11.86 -9.30
CA GLU A 132 -2.85 -11.45 -10.53
C GLU A 132 -4.05 -12.35 -10.87
N ASP A 133 -3.86 -13.66 -10.73
CA ASP A 133 -4.89 -14.66 -11.04
C ASP A 133 -6.10 -14.57 -10.10
N LEU A 134 -5.89 -14.16 -8.84
CA LEU A 134 -6.98 -13.92 -7.88
C LEU A 134 -7.73 -12.63 -8.23
N VAL A 135 -7.03 -11.56 -8.60
CA VAL A 135 -7.65 -10.32 -9.08
C VAL A 135 -8.46 -10.59 -10.35
N LEU A 136 -7.87 -11.30 -11.32
CA LEU A 136 -8.50 -11.65 -12.58
C LEU A 136 -9.76 -12.52 -12.38
N ARG A 137 -9.69 -13.52 -11.51
CA ARG A 137 -10.87 -14.33 -11.13
C ARG A 137 -11.96 -13.49 -10.48
N GLY A 138 -11.59 -12.53 -9.63
CA GLY A 138 -12.53 -11.58 -9.01
C GLY A 138 -13.25 -10.71 -10.05
N LEU A 139 -12.52 -10.19 -11.04
CA LEU A 139 -13.06 -9.41 -12.16
C LEU A 139 -14.01 -10.25 -13.03
N ARG A 140 -13.57 -11.42 -13.48
CA ARG A 140 -14.35 -12.33 -14.34
C ARG A 140 -15.63 -12.83 -13.66
N SER A 141 -15.59 -13.05 -12.34
CA SER A 141 -16.77 -13.47 -11.58
C SER A 141 -17.73 -12.33 -11.20
N GLY A 142 -17.42 -11.09 -11.56
CA GLY A 142 -18.23 -9.92 -11.21
C GLY A 142 -18.21 -9.56 -9.72
N ARG A 143 -17.27 -10.05 -8.94
CA ARG A 143 -17.10 -9.70 -7.52
C ARG A 143 -16.40 -8.36 -7.31
N LEU A 144 -15.64 -7.90 -8.30
CA LEU A 144 -14.94 -6.60 -8.30
C LEU A 144 -15.69 -5.62 -9.20
N VAL A 145 -16.86 -5.16 -8.75
CA VAL A 145 -17.77 -4.26 -9.51
C VAL A 145 -17.90 -2.88 -8.89
N GLU A 146 -17.26 -2.63 -7.75
CA GLU A 146 -17.43 -1.39 -6.98
C GLU A 146 -16.58 -0.22 -7.51
N PHE A 147 -15.88 -0.40 -8.62
CA PHE A 147 -15.01 0.61 -9.22
C PHE A 147 -14.96 0.49 -10.75
N ASP A 148 -14.60 1.58 -11.42
CA ASP A 148 -14.58 1.62 -12.88
C ASP A 148 -13.26 1.04 -13.42
N VAL A 149 -13.38 0.03 -14.29
CA VAL A 149 -12.25 -0.76 -14.81
C VAL A 149 -12.17 -0.59 -16.32
N ASP A 150 -10.95 -0.44 -16.85
CA ASP A 150 -10.68 -0.57 -18.27
C ASP A 150 -10.78 -2.05 -18.68
N ARG A 151 -12.00 -2.46 -19.07
CA ARG A 151 -12.31 -3.87 -19.33
C ARG A 151 -11.58 -4.46 -20.52
N GLU A 152 -11.10 -3.64 -21.46
CA GLU A 152 -10.36 -4.11 -22.63
C GLU A 152 -8.89 -4.33 -22.30
N ALA A 153 -8.30 -3.47 -21.47
CA ALA A 153 -6.88 -3.50 -21.15
C ALA A 153 -6.53 -4.28 -19.89
N ILE A 154 -7.46 -4.43 -18.92
CA ILE A 154 -7.15 -4.98 -17.60
C ILE A 154 -6.75 -6.46 -17.63
N GLU A 155 -7.46 -7.30 -18.41
CA GLU A 155 -7.18 -8.74 -18.44
C GLU A 155 -5.80 -9.05 -19.04
N PRO A 156 -5.45 -8.60 -20.26
CA PRO A 156 -4.13 -8.87 -20.81
C PRO A 156 -3.00 -8.24 -19.99
N TRP A 157 -3.25 -7.12 -19.32
CA TRP A 157 -2.28 -6.52 -18.42
C TRP A 157 -2.03 -7.39 -17.18
N LEU A 158 -3.09 -7.85 -16.50
CA LEU A 158 -2.94 -8.76 -15.35
C LEU A 158 -2.27 -10.09 -15.73
N GLU A 159 -2.60 -10.64 -16.91
CA GLU A 159 -1.98 -11.87 -17.42
C GLU A 159 -0.48 -11.70 -17.75
N ALA A 160 -0.04 -10.47 -18.00
CA ALA A 160 1.37 -10.15 -18.26
C ALA A 160 2.19 -9.85 -16.99
N LEU A 161 1.53 -9.67 -15.83
CA LEU A 161 2.20 -9.46 -14.56
C LEU A 161 2.65 -10.80 -13.95
N ASP A 162 3.73 -10.74 -13.16
CA ASP A 162 4.20 -11.86 -12.34
C ASP A 162 4.65 -11.32 -10.98
N LEU A 163 3.82 -11.52 -9.97
CA LEU A 163 4.07 -11.05 -8.60
C LEU A 163 5.31 -11.71 -7.99
N TYR A 164 5.59 -12.96 -8.35
CA TYR A 164 6.77 -13.68 -7.86
C TYR A 164 8.05 -13.16 -8.49
N GLU A 165 8.02 -12.83 -9.78
CA GLU A 165 9.13 -12.15 -10.44
C GLU A 165 9.34 -10.76 -9.85
N ALA A 166 8.27 -9.98 -9.67
CA ALA A 166 8.35 -8.63 -9.11
C ALA A 166 8.94 -8.64 -7.69
N ILE A 167 8.49 -9.56 -6.83
CA ILE A 167 9.00 -9.65 -5.45
C ILE A 167 10.47 -10.10 -5.41
N GLY A 168 10.90 -10.91 -6.35
CA GLY A 168 12.30 -11.30 -6.53
C GLY A 168 13.20 -10.14 -6.94
N ARG A 169 12.64 -9.08 -7.55
CA ARG A 169 13.38 -7.85 -7.90
C ARG A 169 13.47 -6.83 -6.76
N LEU A 170 12.69 -7.01 -5.68
CA LEU A 170 12.82 -6.20 -4.47
C LEU A 170 14.13 -6.52 -3.76
N GLY A 171 14.93 -5.78 -3.34
CA GLY A 171 16.15 -6.08 -2.61
C GLY A 171 17.41 -6.03 -3.48
N PRO A 172 18.58 -5.97 -2.86
CA PRO A 172 18.79 -5.84 -1.41
C PRO A 172 18.51 -4.43 -0.85
N ARG A 173 18.19 -3.45 -1.73
CA ARG A 173 17.98 -2.06 -1.33
C ARG A 173 16.55 -1.76 -0.84
N THR A 174 15.58 -2.59 -1.15
CA THR A 174 14.17 -2.43 -0.75
C THR A 174 13.78 -3.51 0.25
N ALA A 175 13.52 -3.12 1.49
CA ALA A 175 13.10 -4.05 2.52
C ALA A 175 11.64 -4.48 2.29
N LEU A 176 11.33 -5.77 2.51
CA LEU A 176 9.97 -6.31 2.33
C LEU A 176 9.37 -6.74 3.66
N LEU A 177 8.17 -6.23 3.98
CA LEU A 177 7.32 -6.76 5.04
C LEU A 177 6.03 -7.32 4.44
N LEU A 178 5.82 -8.61 4.60
CA LEU A 178 4.55 -9.27 4.31
C LEU A 178 3.77 -9.46 5.61
N MET A 179 2.48 -9.14 5.59
CA MET A 179 1.57 -9.30 6.73
C MET A 179 0.32 -10.04 6.26
N HIS A 180 -0.10 -11.10 6.97
CA HIS A 180 -1.27 -11.87 6.59
C HIS A 180 -2.03 -12.37 7.81
N ALA A 181 -3.37 -12.37 7.76
CA ALA A 181 -4.22 -13.02 8.75
C ALA A 181 -4.41 -14.50 8.36
N GLU A 182 -4.20 -15.42 9.28
CA GLU A 182 -4.38 -16.86 9.00
C GLU A 182 -5.82 -17.20 8.60
N GLY A 183 -6.80 -16.45 9.14
CA GLY A 183 -8.22 -16.60 8.85
C GLY A 183 -8.71 -15.78 7.63
N ASP A 184 -7.83 -15.30 6.76
CA ASP A 184 -8.22 -14.58 5.54
C ASP A 184 -9.05 -15.47 4.62
N GLU A 185 -10.31 -15.10 4.43
CA GLU A 185 -11.30 -15.83 3.65
C GLU A 185 -11.25 -15.54 2.14
N GLN A 186 -10.45 -14.55 1.73
CA GLN A 186 -10.34 -14.13 0.33
C GLN A 186 -9.04 -14.60 -0.30
N ILE A 187 -7.94 -14.48 0.42
CA ILE A 187 -6.60 -14.81 -0.05
C ILE A 187 -5.94 -15.74 0.98
N PRO A 188 -5.59 -16.98 0.60
CA PRO A 188 -4.91 -17.88 1.52
C PRO A 188 -3.57 -17.28 2.00
N TYR A 189 -3.31 -17.32 3.30
CA TYR A 189 -2.05 -16.81 3.87
C TYR A 189 -0.79 -17.52 3.34
N THR A 190 -0.95 -18.72 2.79
CA THR A 190 0.12 -19.46 2.11
C THR A 190 0.71 -18.69 0.93
N VAL A 191 -0.08 -17.80 0.29
CA VAL A 191 0.42 -16.88 -0.75
C VAL A 191 1.56 -16.01 -0.19
N SER A 192 1.37 -15.38 0.97
CA SER A 192 2.45 -14.58 1.60
C SER A 192 3.63 -15.44 2.05
N GLN A 193 3.41 -16.69 2.45
CA GLN A 193 4.51 -17.61 2.76
C GLN A 193 5.36 -17.94 1.52
N GLU A 194 4.73 -18.16 0.38
CA GLU A 194 5.41 -18.44 -0.89
C GLU A 194 6.13 -17.21 -1.43
N LEU A 195 5.49 -16.04 -1.38
CA LEU A 195 6.11 -14.76 -1.74
C LEU A 195 7.32 -14.45 -0.84
N HIS A 196 7.23 -14.73 0.46
CA HIS A 196 8.35 -14.57 1.36
C HIS A 196 9.52 -15.51 1.00
N LYS A 197 9.26 -16.74 0.56
CA LYS A 197 10.32 -17.65 0.10
C LYS A 197 11.02 -17.12 -1.17
N ALA A 198 10.27 -16.54 -2.10
CA ALA A 198 10.79 -15.98 -3.35
C ALA A 198 11.56 -14.67 -3.17
N ALA A 199 11.26 -13.89 -2.14
CA ALA A 199 11.89 -12.59 -1.88
C ALA A 199 13.34 -12.72 -1.42
N HIS A 200 14.16 -11.69 -1.70
CA HIS A 200 15.50 -11.52 -1.15
C HIS A 200 15.50 -10.78 0.19
N GLU A 201 16.59 -10.91 0.95
CA GLU A 201 16.79 -10.08 2.14
C GLU A 201 17.05 -8.59 1.76
N PRO A 202 16.63 -7.63 2.61
CA PRO A 202 16.01 -7.80 3.92
C PRO A 202 14.48 -8.02 3.81
N LYS A 203 13.99 -9.10 4.39
CA LYS A 203 12.56 -9.45 4.36
C LYS A 203 12.02 -9.92 5.71
N ARG A 204 10.71 -9.75 5.91
CA ARG A 204 10.00 -10.28 7.08
C ARG A 204 8.59 -10.71 6.71
N LEU A 205 8.11 -11.79 7.33
CA LEU A 205 6.73 -12.24 7.24
C LEU A 205 6.10 -12.25 8.64
N LEU A 206 4.93 -11.65 8.76
CA LEU A 206 4.06 -11.72 9.94
C LEU A 206 2.76 -12.43 9.55
N VAL A 207 2.51 -13.61 10.12
CA VAL A 207 1.24 -14.30 10.01
C VAL A 207 0.58 -14.26 11.38
N LEU A 208 -0.61 -13.65 11.45
CA LEU A 208 -1.35 -13.50 12.70
C LEU A 208 -2.44 -14.56 12.79
N PRO A 209 -2.55 -15.28 13.92
CA PRO A 209 -3.59 -16.26 14.12
C PRO A 209 -4.99 -15.66 14.01
N GLY A 210 -5.91 -16.33 13.32
CA GLY A 210 -7.29 -15.88 13.14
C GLY A 210 -7.40 -14.65 12.24
N GLY A 211 -8.34 -13.74 12.57
CA GLY A 211 -8.61 -12.54 11.77
C GLY A 211 -9.38 -12.82 10.48
N HIS A 212 -9.45 -11.82 9.62
CA HIS A 212 -10.10 -11.86 8.29
C HIS A 212 -9.35 -10.92 7.34
N HIS A 213 -9.72 -10.90 6.06
CA HIS A 213 -9.01 -10.15 5.00
C HIS A 213 -8.68 -8.68 5.33
N ARG A 214 -9.53 -7.99 6.08
CA ARG A 214 -9.35 -6.56 6.41
C ARG A 214 -8.77 -6.30 7.81
N SER A 215 -8.55 -7.33 8.65
CA SER A 215 -8.16 -7.16 10.05
C SER A 215 -6.89 -6.35 10.23
N LEU A 216 -5.83 -6.71 9.50
CA LEU A 216 -4.49 -6.19 9.74
C LEU A 216 -4.29 -4.74 9.31
N GLN A 217 -5.01 -4.30 8.29
CA GLN A 217 -4.80 -2.95 7.76
C GLN A 217 -5.25 -1.84 8.71
N HIS A 218 -6.21 -2.14 9.61
CA HIS A 218 -6.78 -1.21 10.59
C HIS A 218 -6.38 -1.53 12.04
N ASP A 219 -5.62 -2.59 12.26
CA ASP A 219 -5.10 -2.93 13.58
C ASP A 219 -3.96 -1.99 13.97
N GLY A 220 -4.12 -1.27 15.10
CA GLY A 220 -3.17 -0.24 15.53
C GLY A 220 -1.79 -0.78 15.89
N GLU A 221 -1.70 -2.03 16.40
CA GLU A 221 -0.42 -2.67 16.68
C GLU A 221 0.32 -3.01 15.38
N MET A 222 -0.41 -3.54 14.39
CA MET A 222 0.14 -3.86 13.06
C MET A 222 0.51 -2.61 12.27
N GLN A 223 -0.26 -1.54 12.40
CA GLN A 223 0.11 -0.23 11.86
C GLN A 223 1.44 0.26 12.46
N GLY A 224 1.57 0.20 13.79
CA GLY A 224 2.81 0.56 14.49
C GLY A 224 3.99 -0.33 14.09
N GLU A 225 3.78 -1.64 13.90
CA GLU A 225 4.83 -2.56 13.47
C GLU A 225 5.32 -2.25 12.05
N SER A 226 4.40 -1.93 11.13
CA SER A 226 4.76 -1.51 9.78
C SER A 226 5.58 -0.22 9.77
N LEU A 227 5.23 0.77 10.60
CA LEU A 227 5.98 2.03 10.72
C LEU A 227 7.38 1.80 11.34
N ARG A 228 7.50 0.94 12.36
CA ARG A 228 8.80 0.55 12.91
C ARG A 228 9.68 -0.15 11.86
N PHE A 229 9.09 -1.00 11.01
CA PHE A 229 9.81 -1.65 9.92
C PHE A 229 10.31 -0.65 8.89
N ILE A 230 9.45 0.28 8.45
CA ILE A 230 9.81 1.36 7.51
C ILE A 230 10.91 2.24 8.09
N ALA A 231 10.83 2.61 9.38
CA ALA A 231 11.86 3.40 10.04
C ALA A 231 13.25 2.76 9.98
N ARG A 232 13.32 1.44 10.26
CA ARG A 232 14.59 0.69 10.18
C ARG A 232 15.13 0.66 8.76
N ALA A 233 14.28 0.40 7.77
CA ALA A 233 14.68 0.37 6.37
C ALA A 233 15.18 1.75 5.87
N ALA A 234 14.51 2.83 6.24
CA ALA A 234 14.90 4.20 5.90
C ALA A 234 16.26 4.56 6.51
N SER A 235 16.49 4.22 7.80
CA SER A 235 17.75 4.50 8.49
C SER A 235 18.96 3.73 7.92
N SER A 236 18.74 2.60 7.26
CA SER A 236 19.81 1.83 6.62
C SER A 236 20.25 2.39 5.25
N ARG A 237 19.53 3.38 4.72
CA ARG A 237 19.84 4.07 3.46
C ARG A 237 20.54 5.43 3.65
N SER A 238 20.50 5.96 4.86
CA SER A 238 21.19 7.19 5.27
C SER A 238 22.65 6.91 5.59
#